data_af7ca937de152aabb7e4d01bbc7ab304
#
_entry.id   af7ca937de152aabb7e4d01bbc7ab304
#
_cell.length_a   1.000
_cell.length_b   1.000
_cell.length_c   1.000
_cell.angle_alpha   90.00
_cell.angle_beta   90.00
_cell.angle_gamma   90.00
#
_symmetry.space_group_name_H-M   'P 1'
#
loop_
_entity.id
_entity.type
_entity.pdbx_description
1 polymer ?
#
loop_
_entity_poly.entity_id
_entity_poly.type
_entity_poly.pdbx_seq_one_letter_code
_entity_poly.pdbx_strand_id
1 'polypeptide(L)'
;MLSVSSPLYDINKTFEENFSNFSFLSVNIPIRSWPAKTKWSSLLGYPLASRIGAAACPVTTGKGIVLLAQLGFDVLTYKTIRRQAHAPHPLPNIVHINRDQLLDYSDLEQAVYVDDKPQKTVDKIAISNSFGNACLESARVKEDIALTKKSLSEGQVLIVSVYGEGASLKSMSQDFAAAALIAKESGADIIELNLSCPNLLKSGEPLYWNAECVYEITKQVVKSVADIPILIKLGLMRERDFLHKLLMAAARAGARGISAINSISMRVLDRMKLPVFGQRIYSGVSGYPIRKLAVQCIEKLAHINQKEKLDLVILGMGGITLPEHFNEFFNVGADIALSATGMMWNPYLAYQFHQQMRS
;
A
#
# COMPACT_ATOMS: atom_id res chain seq x y z
N MET A 1 17.31 15.80 -16.19
CA MET A 1 16.25 15.15 -15.38
C MET A 1 16.71 13.75 -15.02
N LEU A 2 16.58 13.36 -13.75
CA LEU A 2 16.79 11.98 -13.33
C LEU A 2 15.63 11.15 -13.90
N SER A 3 15.92 10.20 -14.78
CA SER A 3 14.93 9.30 -15.37
C SER A 3 15.40 7.86 -15.21
N VAL A 4 14.46 6.94 -15.15
CA VAL A 4 14.71 5.50 -15.12
C VAL A 4 14.15 4.90 -16.40
N SER A 5 14.92 4.04 -17.04
CA SER A 5 14.53 3.42 -18.32
C SER A 5 13.50 2.28 -18.15
N SER A 6 13.34 1.77 -16.96
CA SER A 6 12.44 0.66 -16.64
C SER A 6 11.91 0.77 -15.20
N PRO A 7 10.76 0.18 -14.89
CA PRO A 7 10.24 0.16 -13.51
C PRO A 7 11.17 -0.62 -12.59
N LEU A 8 11.08 -0.31 -11.28
CA LEU A 8 11.84 -1.03 -10.23
C LEU A 8 11.45 -2.51 -10.12
N TYR A 9 10.33 -2.89 -10.65
CA TYR A 9 9.85 -4.26 -10.73
C TYR A 9 9.75 -4.68 -12.20
N ASP A 10 10.47 -5.74 -12.58
CA ASP A 10 10.40 -6.28 -13.93
C ASP A 10 9.09 -7.07 -14.09
N ILE A 11 8.17 -6.53 -14.87
CA ILE A 11 6.82 -7.10 -15.07
C ILE A 11 6.83 -8.42 -15.85
N ASN A 12 7.95 -8.77 -16.50
CA ASN A 12 8.14 -10.01 -17.26
C ASN A 12 8.76 -11.14 -16.42
N LYS A 13 9.16 -10.84 -15.17
CA LYS A 13 9.77 -11.80 -14.25
C LYS A 13 8.81 -12.17 -13.12
N THR A 14 9.01 -13.34 -12.57
CA THR A 14 8.28 -13.81 -11.40
C THR A 14 8.56 -12.96 -10.17
N PHE A 15 7.72 -13.09 -9.16
CA PHE A 15 7.93 -12.42 -7.88
C PHE A 15 9.27 -12.83 -7.23
N GLU A 16 9.63 -14.13 -7.28
CA GLU A 16 10.87 -14.64 -6.71
C GLU A 16 12.12 -14.15 -7.45
N GLU A 17 12.07 -14.09 -8.78
CA GLU A 17 13.16 -13.52 -9.59
C GLU A 17 13.37 -12.05 -9.28
N ASN A 18 12.30 -11.25 -9.17
CA ASN A 18 12.37 -9.84 -8.79
C ASN A 18 12.92 -9.67 -7.37
N PHE A 19 12.47 -10.49 -6.41
CA PHE A 19 12.97 -10.45 -5.04
C PHE A 19 14.46 -10.76 -4.97
N SER A 20 14.93 -11.80 -5.69
CA SER A 20 16.31 -12.25 -5.64
C SER A 20 17.27 -11.36 -6.41
N ASN A 21 16.80 -10.82 -7.55
CA ASN A 21 17.61 -10.07 -8.52
C ASN A 21 17.19 -8.59 -8.60
N PHE A 22 16.76 -8.02 -7.48
CA PHE A 22 16.38 -6.59 -7.45
C PHE A 22 17.58 -5.74 -7.91
N SER A 23 17.50 -5.21 -9.13
CA SER A 23 18.61 -4.53 -9.79
C SER A 23 18.56 -3.03 -9.54
N PHE A 24 19.51 -2.52 -8.77
CA PHE A 24 19.75 -1.08 -8.58
C PHE A 24 20.61 -0.44 -9.69
N LEU A 25 21.03 -1.20 -10.68
CA LEU A 25 22.10 -0.86 -11.60
C LEU A 25 21.85 0.39 -12.45
N SER A 26 20.63 0.93 -12.46
CA SER A 26 20.27 2.13 -13.24
C SER A 26 19.78 3.31 -12.40
N VAL A 27 19.77 3.21 -11.05
CA VAL A 27 19.28 4.28 -10.18
C VAL A 27 20.46 5.00 -9.53
N ASN A 28 20.70 6.24 -9.96
CA ASN A 28 21.66 7.11 -9.27
C ASN A 28 21.02 7.65 -7.99
N ILE A 29 21.65 7.43 -6.83
CA ILE A 29 21.15 7.90 -5.54
C ILE A 29 21.72 9.29 -5.25
N PRO A 30 20.92 10.37 -5.37
CA PRO A 30 21.37 11.71 -5.07
C PRO A 30 21.61 11.87 -3.57
N ILE A 31 22.55 12.74 -3.20
CA ILE A 31 22.77 13.10 -1.80
C ILE A 31 21.50 13.74 -1.25
N ARG A 32 20.94 13.13 -0.22
CA ARG A 32 19.75 13.65 0.43
C ARG A 32 20.11 14.77 1.41
N SER A 33 19.44 15.90 1.27
CA SER A 33 19.47 16.95 2.28
C SER A 33 18.29 16.76 3.25
N TRP A 34 18.60 16.41 4.49
CA TRP A 34 17.61 16.18 5.55
C TRP A 34 17.05 17.50 6.07
N PRO A 35 15.74 17.57 6.41
CA PRO A 35 15.21 18.71 7.15
C PRO A 35 15.82 18.75 8.55
N ALA A 36 15.95 19.94 9.13
CA ALA A 36 16.37 20.07 10.53
C ALA A 36 15.43 19.29 11.46
N LYS A 37 15.96 18.60 12.47
CA LYS A 37 15.15 17.78 13.41
C LYS A 37 14.03 18.57 14.08
N THR A 38 14.18 19.87 14.25
CA THR A 38 13.16 20.78 14.79
C THR A 38 11.91 20.91 13.89
N LYS A 39 12.03 20.51 12.62
CA LYS A 39 10.92 20.50 11.64
C LYS A 39 10.32 19.10 11.46
N TRP A 40 10.81 18.10 12.17
CA TRP A 40 10.29 16.75 12.10
C TRP A 40 8.92 16.68 12.78
N SER A 41 8.06 15.84 12.22
CA SER A 41 6.79 15.45 12.82
C SER A 41 6.92 14.13 13.58
N SER A 42 5.80 13.58 14.03
CA SER A 42 5.74 12.26 14.64
C SER A 42 4.64 11.42 13.96
N LEU A 43 4.91 10.15 13.75
CA LEU A 43 3.92 9.16 13.35
C LEU A 43 3.77 8.14 14.46
N LEU A 44 2.65 8.20 15.20
CA LEU A 44 2.32 7.27 16.28
C LEU A 44 3.44 7.08 17.31
N GLY A 45 4.16 8.15 17.64
CA GLY A 45 5.27 8.17 18.60
C GLY A 45 6.66 8.05 17.97
N TYR A 46 6.77 7.73 16.68
CA TYR A 46 8.05 7.64 15.97
C TYR A 46 8.41 8.98 15.31
N PRO A 47 9.66 9.47 15.48
CA PRO A 47 10.12 10.67 14.79
C PRO A 47 10.04 10.50 13.26
N LEU A 48 9.58 11.52 12.54
CA LEU A 48 9.35 11.45 11.12
C LEU A 48 9.90 12.68 10.39
N ALA A 49 10.86 12.47 9.48
CA ALA A 49 11.53 13.54 8.76
C ALA A 49 10.63 14.18 7.68
N SER A 50 9.74 13.41 7.06
CA SER A 50 8.70 13.94 6.15
C SER A 50 7.47 13.04 6.11
N ARG A 51 6.33 13.64 5.73
CA ARG A 51 5.02 12.97 5.70
C ARG A 51 4.73 12.20 4.40
N ILE A 52 5.76 11.88 3.60
CA ILE A 52 5.59 11.12 2.36
C ILE A 52 6.22 9.74 2.46
N GLY A 53 5.63 8.76 1.79
CA GLY A 53 6.10 7.40 1.91
C GLY A 53 5.73 6.49 0.74
N ALA A 54 6.17 5.24 0.90
CA ALA A 54 5.95 4.12 0.01
C ALA A 54 4.90 3.16 0.58
N ALA A 55 3.84 2.90 -0.17
CA ALA A 55 2.82 1.93 0.19
C ALA A 55 3.30 0.49 -0.05
N ALA A 56 2.70 -0.48 0.64
CA ALA A 56 2.95 -1.90 0.40
C ALA A 56 2.68 -2.26 -1.07
N CYS A 57 3.70 -2.71 -1.77
CA CYS A 57 3.63 -3.14 -3.18
C CYS A 57 4.79 -4.10 -3.48
N PRO A 58 4.86 -4.71 -4.69
CA PRO A 58 5.89 -5.72 -4.99
C PRO A 58 7.33 -5.27 -4.80
N VAL A 59 7.65 -3.99 -5.00
CA VAL A 59 9.01 -3.46 -4.85
C VAL A 59 9.41 -3.16 -3.41
N THR A 60 8.46 -3.13 -2.47
CA THR A 60 8.74 -2.83 -1.06
C THR A 60 9.17 -4.09 -0.30
N THR A 61 10.15 -4.82 -0.85
CA THR A 61 10.99 -5.80 -0.16
C THR A 61 12.22 -5.11 0.43
N GLY A 62 13.02 -5.78 1.21
CA GLY A 62 14.11 -5.14 1.95
C GLY A 62 15.00 -4.22 1.12
N LYS A 63 15.57 -4.73 0.02
CA LYS A 63 16.40 -3.93 -0.89
C LYS A 63 15.65 -2.76 -1.51
N GLY A 64 14.38 -3.00 -1.89
CA GLY A 64 13.53 -1.94 -2.46
C GLY A 64 13.24 -0.84 -1.46
N ILE A 65 12.93 -1.19 -0.20
CA ILE A 65 12.70 -0.23 0.87
C ILE A 65 13.95 0.60 1.14
N VAL A 66 15.13 -0.03 1.24
CA VAL A 66 16.39 0.69 1.48
C VAL A 66 16.66 1.69 0.35
N LEU A 67 16.44 1.30 -0.91
CA LEU A 67 16.55 2.23 -2.04
C LEU A 67 15.58 3.41 -1.91
N LEU A 68 14.29 3.13 -1.66
CA LEU A 68 13.27 4.18 -1.54
C LEU A 68 13.55 5.11 -0.35
N ALA A 69 14.06 4.59 0.77
CA ALA A 69 14.51 5.36 1.91
C ALA A 69 15.64 6.32 1.54
N GLN A 70 16.63 5.84 0.80
CA GLN A 70 17.75 6.66 0.29
C GLN A 70 17.29 7.73 -0.70
N LEU A 71 16.24 7.45 -1.48
CA LEU A 71 15.62 8.39 -2.42
C LEU A 71 14.67 9.40 -1.77
N GLY A 72 14.45 9.31 -0.44
CA GLY A 72 13.76 10.35 0.32
C GLY A 72 12.37 10.01 0.83
N PHE A 73 11.89 8.78 0.67
CA PHE A 73 10.68 8.34 1.36
C PHE A 73 10.97 8.08 2.84
N ASP A 74 10.11 8.54 3.75
CA ASP A 74 10.30 8.41 5.19
C ASP A 74 9.29 7.50 5.89
N VAL A 75 8.14 7.28 5.29
CA VAL A 75 7.19 6.24 5.73
C VAL A 75 7.27 5.09 4.73
N LEU A 76 7.75 3.94 5.18
CA LEU A 76 8.11 2.83 4.32
C LEU A 76 7.29 1.60 4.71
N THR A 77 6.41 1.14 3.82
CA THR A 77 5.58 -0.03 4.09
C THR A 77 6.13 -1.26 3.38
N TYR A 78 6.66 -2.23 4.14
CA TYR A 78 7.07 -3.52 3.62
C TYR A 78 5.86 -4.25 3.03
N LYS A 79 6.08 -4.94 1.90
CA LYS A 79 5.01 -5.67 1.21
C LYS A 79 4.27 -6.61 2.17
N THR A 80 2.99 -6.84 1.89
CA THR A 80 2.16 -7.72 2.72
C THR A 80 2.80 -9.11 2.88
N ILE A 81 2.99 -9.52 4.13
CA ILE A 81 3.49 -10.83 4.52
C ILE A 81 2.38 -11.72 5.07
N ARG A 82 2.64 -13.01 5.13
CA ARG A 82 1.75 -14.04 5.67
C ARG A 82 2.50 -14.87 6.70
N ARG A 83 1.78 -15.61 7.52
CA ARG A 83 2.37 -16.55 8.47
C ARG A 83 3.20 -17.64 7.78
N GLN A 84 2.74 -18.10 6.62
CA GLN A 84 3.38 -19.14 5.83
C GLN A 84 3.71 -18.63 4.42
N ALA A 85 4.66 -19.31 3.77
CA ALA A 85 4.95 -19.07 2.37
C ALA A 85 3.70 -19.27 1.52
N HIS A 86 3.56 -18.41 0.50
CA HIS A 86 2.44 -18.48 -0.44
C HIS A 86 2.95 -18.13 -1.84
N ALA A 87 2.74 -19.02 -2.78
CA ALA A 87 3.16 -18.82 -4.15
C ALA A 87 2.43 -17.64 -4.82
N PRO A 88 3.12 -16.89 -5.68
CA PRO A 88 2.46 -15.88 -6.50
C PRO A 88 1.50 -16.55 -7.50
N HIS A 89 0.51 -15.78 -7.95
CA HIS A 89 -0.25 -16.19 -9.12
C HIS A 89 0.68 -16.31 -10.34
N PRO A 90 0.34 -17.17 -11.33
CA PRO A 90 1.09 -17.26 -12.58
C PRO A 90 1.16 -15.90 -13.29
N LEU A 91 2.23 -15.71 -14.08
CA LEU A 91 2.38 -14.53 -14.94
C LEU A 91 1.24 -14.45 -15.98
N PRO A 92 0.87 -13.21 -16.38
CA PRO A 92 1.42 -11.93 -15.93
C PRO A 92 0.95 -11.56 -14.52
N ASN A 93 1.79 -10.86 -13.73
CA ASN A 93 1.39 -10.34 -12.43
C ASN A 93 1.01 -8.84 -12.50
N ILE A 94 1.54 -8.12 -13.47
CA ILE A 94 1.21 -6.73 -13.77
C ILE A 94 0.99 -6.59 -15.27
N VAL A 95 -0.02 -5.83 -15.66
CA VAL A 95 -0.26 -5.40 -17.03
C VAL A 95 -0.55 -3.91 -17.08
N HIS A 96 -0.15 -3.24 -18.15
CA HIS A 96 -0.59 -1.88 -18.43
C HIS A 96 -2.04 -1.89 -18.90
N ILE A 97 -2.82 -0.87 -18.52
CA ILE A 97 -4.20 -0.71 -18.96
C ILE A 97 -4.36 0.60 -19.74
N ASN A 98 -5.20 0.58 -20.76
CA ASN A 98 -5.53 1.74 -21.58
C ASN A 98 -6.57 2.62 -20.86
N ARG A 99 -6.09 3.41 -19.90
CA ARG A 99 -6.91 4.40 -19.19
C ARG A 99 -6.04 5.59 -18.79
N ASP A 100 -6.15 6.68 -19.53
CA ASP A 100 -5.42 7.94 -19.33
C ASP A 100 -6.25 9.02 -18.66
N GLN A 101 -7.49 8.71 -18.28
CA GLN A 101 -8.41 9.58 -17.57
C GLN A 101 -8.65 9.10 -16.14
N LEU A 102 -8.96 10.04 -15.25
CA LEU A 102 -9.36 9.74 -13.88
C LEU A 102 -10.70 9.00 -13.87
N LEU A 103 -10.81 8.00 -13.00
CA LEU A 103 -12.05 7.25 -12.79
C LEU A 103 -13.04 8.06 -11.95
N ASP A 104 -14.30 7.91 -12.31
CA ASP A 104 -15.46 8.26 -11.50
C ASP A 104 -16.17 7.00 -10.99
N TYR A 105 -17.08 7.16 -10.03
CA TYR A 105 -17.86 6.03 -9.50
C TYR A 105 -18.70 5.33 -10.58
N SER A 106 -19.14 6.03 -11.62
CA SER A 106 -19.87 5.47 -12.75
C SER A 106 -19.00 4.56 -13.65
N ASP A 107 -17.69 4.73 -13.61
CA ASP A 107 -16.76 3.91 -14.40
C ASP A 107 -16.51 2.53 -13.80
N LEU A 108 -16.78 2.33 -12.50
CA LEU A 108 -16.39 1.12 -11.77
C LEU A 108 -17.11 -0.15 -12.24
N GLU A 109 -18.25 0.00 -12.88
CA GLU A 109 -19.00 -1.13 -13.48
C GLU A 109 -18.50 -1.48 -14.90
N GLN A 110 -17.67 -0.63 -15.49
CA GLN A 110 -17.11 -0.83 -16.81
C GLN A 110 -15.87 -1.72 -16.77
N ALA A 111 -15.56 -2.35 -17.90
CA ALA A 111 -14.29 -3.04 -18.06
C ALA A 111 -13.19 -2.05 -18.47
N VAL A 112 -11.97 -2.29 -17.98
CA VAL A 112 -10.75 -1.69 -18.50
C VAL A 112 -10.01 -2.71 -19.36
N TYR A 113 -9.27 -2.21 -20.35
CA TYR A 113 -8.60 -3.05 -21.32
C TYR A 113 -7.09 -2.92 -21.21
N VAL A 114 -6.38 -4.02 -21.48
CA VAL A 114 -4.92 -4.02 -21.54
C VAL A 114 -4.43 -3.09 -22.65
N ASP A 115 -3.36 -2.38 -22.34
CA ASP A 115 -2.63 -1.57 -23.31
C ASP A 115 -1.35 -2.29 -23.72
N ASP A 116 -1.22 -2.64 -24.99
CA ASP A 116 -0.01 -3.26 -25.54
C ASP A 116 1.14 -2.24 -25.70
N LYS A 117 0.83 -0.95 -25.61
CA LYS A 117 1.82 0.13 -25.67
C LYS A 117 1.83 0.85 -24.33
N PRO A 118 2.86 0.61 -23.49
CA PRO A 118 2.99 1.32 -22.23
C PRO A 118 2.89 2.83 -22.44
N GLN A 119 2.18 3.50 -21.54
CA GLN A 119 2.04 4.95 -21.61
C GLN A 119 3.41 5.61 -21.63
N LYS A 120 3.58 6.59 -22.52
CA LYS A 120 4.87 7.26 -22.76
C LYS A 120 5.34 8.08 -21.55
N THR A 121 4.45 8.41 -20.63
CA THR A 121 4.74 9.29 -19.48
C THR A 121 4.32 8.64 -18.18
N VAL A 122 5.16 8.79 -17.15
CA VAL A 122 4.93 8.19 -15.81
C VAL A 122 3.76 8.85 -15.09
N ASP A 123 3.47 10.12 -15.39
CA ASP A 123 2.39 10.89 -14.78
C ASP A 123 1.01 10.25 -14.95
N LYS A 124 0.78 9.55 -16.08
CA LYS A 124 -0.46 8.86 -16.40
C LYS A 124 -0.38 7.34 -16.32
N ILE A 125 0.65 6.80 -15.66
CA ILE A 125 0.80 5.35 -15.53
C ILE A 125 -0.44 4.69 -14.93
N ALA A 126 -0.99 3.72 -15.64
CA ALA A 126 -2.15 2.95 -15.26
C ALA A 126 -1.85 1.45 -15.43
N ILE A 127 -2.03 0.70 -14.36
CA ILE A 127 -1.77 -0.74 -14.34
C ILE A 127 -2.90 -1.51 -13.66
N SER A 128 -2.96 -2.79 -13.97
CA SER A 128 -3.66 -3.76 -13.15
C SER A 128 -2.69 -4.83 -12.67
N ASN A 129 -2.96 -5.37 -11.48
CA ASN A 129 -2.10 -6.38 -10.88
C ASN A 129 -2.86 -7.55 -10.25
N SER A 130 -2.21 -8.71 -10.24
CA SER A 130 -2.71 -9.92 -9.61
C SER A 130 -1.54 -10.77 -9.10
N PHE A 131 -1.23 -10.65 -7.79
CA PHE A 131 -0.12 -11.37 -7.14
C PHE A 131 -0.55 -12.50 -6.21
N GLY A 132 -1.78 -12.48 -5.70
CA GLY A 132 -2.27 -13.44 -4.72
C GLY A 132 -1.67 -13.29 -3.32
N ASN A 133 -1.15 -12.11 -2.95
CA ASN A 133 -0.42 -11.89 -1.69
C ASN A 133 0.74 -12.88 -1.49
N ALA A 134 1.56 -13.05 -2.53
CA ALA A 134 2.75 -13.90 -2.48
C ALA A 134 3.64 -13.57 -1.27
N CYS A 135 4.13 -14.59 -0.60
CA CYS A 135 5.01 -14.47 0.56
C CYS A 135 6.08 -15.58 0.52
N LEU A 136 7.30 -15.20 0.83
CA LEU A 136 8.40 -16.16 0.98
C LEU A 136 8.33 -16.86 2.33
N GLU A 137 9.20 -17.85 2.55
CA GLU A 137 9.36 -18.53 3.82
C GLU A 137 9.59 -17.54 4.98
N SER A 138 8.94 -17.80 6.12
CA SER A 138 8.93 -16.90 7.28
C SER A 138 10.34 -16.53 7.78
N ALA A 139 11.29 -17.46 7.77
CA ALA A 139 12.68 -17.20 8.18
C ALA A 139 13.34 -16.14 7.27
N ARG A 140 13.17 -16.28 5.95
CA ARG A 140 13.71 -15.35 4.96
C ARG A 140 13.06 -13.97 5.06
N VAL A 141 11.75 -13.93 5.30
CA VAL A 141 11.01 -12.68 5.51
C VAL A 141 11.47 -11.97 6.79
N LYS A 142 11.62 -12.70 7.89
CA LYS A 142 12.13 -12.14 9.17
C LYS A 142 13.51 -11.53 9.00
N GLU A 143 14.42 -12.22 8.34
CA GLU A 143 15.78 -11.72 8.07
C GLU A 143 15.76 -10.46 7.20
N ASP A 144 14.99 -10.47 6.10
CA ASP A 144 14.88 -9.33 5.18
C ASP A 144 14.31 -8.08 5.86
N ILE A 145 13.27 -8.22 6.69
CA ILE A 145 12.69 -7.12 7.47
C ILE A 145 13.70 -6.59 8.51
N ALA A 146 14.38 -7.48 9.24
CA ALA A 146 15.34 -7.09 10.27
C ALA A 146 16.56 -6.34 9.67
N LEU A 147 17.07 -6.78 8.52
CA LEU A 147 18.13 -6.10 7.79
C LEU A 147 17.65 -4.74 7.25
N THR A 148 16.43 -4.70 6.75
CA THR A 148 15.78 -3.45 6.30
C THR A 148 15.72 -2.44 7.44
N LYS A 149 15.18 -2.83 8.60
CA LYS A 149 15.06 -1.95 9.76
C LYS A 149 16.40 -1.37 10.20
N LYS A 150 17.45 -2.17 10.23
CA LYS A 150 18.82 -1.73 10.55
C LYS A 150 19.40 -0.73 9.54
N SER A 151 18.91 -0.74 8.31
CA SER A 151 19.37 0.12 7.22
C SER A 151 18.64 1.47 7.14
N LEU A 152 17.55 1.63 7.90
CA LEU A 152 16.82 2.89 7.95
C LEU A 152 17.50 3.90 8.88
N SER A 153 17.40 5.16 8.49
CA SER A 153 17.90 6.30 9.29
C SER A 153 16.87 6.75 10.33
N GLU A 154 17.32 7.45 11.35
CA GLU A 154 16.42 8.19 12.25
C GLU A 154 15.52 9.12 11.43
N GLY A 155 14.25 9.21 11.79
CA GLY A 155 13.24 9.97 11.03
C GLY A 155 12.60 9.18 9.89
N GLN A 156 12.91 7.88 9.78
CA GLN A 156 12.27 6.95 8.86
C GLN A 156 11.55 5.85 9.64
N VAL A 157 10.33 5.53 9.24
CA VAL A 157 9.43 4.59 9.92
C VAL A 157 9.16 3.38 9.04
N LEU A 158 9.31 2.18 9.59
CA LEU A 158 9.02 0.92 8.92
C LEU A 158 7.64 0.39 9.33
N ILE A 159 6.71 0.39 8.40
CA ILE A 159 5.44 -0.30 8.50
C ILE A 159 5.58 -1.68 7.87
N VAL A 160 5.08 -2.73 8.50
CA VAL A 160 4.98 -4.06 7.87
C VAL A 160 3.52 -4.41 7.66
N SER A 161 3.14 -4.61 6.39
CA SER A 161 1.78 -5.03 6.04
C SER A 161 1.62 -6.54 6.23
N VAL A 162 0.50 -6.98 6.82
CA VAL A 162 0.23 -8.39 7.11
C VAL A 162 -1.14 -8.82 6.60
N TYR A 163 -1.25 -10.09 6.24
CA TYR A 163 -2.50 -10.75 5.84
C TYR A 163 -2.62 -12.10 6.53
N GLY A 164 -3.84 -12.42 6.95
CA GLY A 164 -4.18 -13.72 7.54
C GLY A 164 -5.35 -14.37 6.81
N GLU A 165 -5.43 -15.67 6.89
CA GLU A 165 -6.50 -16.48 6.29
C GLU A 165 -7.07 -17.49 7.31
N GLY A 166 -8.23 -18.03 7.01
CA GLY A 166 -8.87 -19.04 7.86
C GLY A 166 -10.28 -19.39 7.43
N ALA A 167 -10.72 -20.58 7.77
CA ALA A 167 -12.07 -21.07 7.47
C ALA A 167 -13.17 -20.45 8.36
N SER A 168 -12.80 -19.73 9.42
CA SER A 168 -13.70 -19.03 10.33
C SER A 168 -13.10 -17.68 10.71
N LEU A 169 -13.93 -16.74 11.17
CA LEU A 169 -13.44 -15.45 11.66
C LEU A 169 -12.42 -15.62 12.80
N LYS A 170 -12.63 -16.57 13.70
CA LYS A 170 -11.70 -16.90 14.78
C LYS A 170 -10.34 -17.36 14.26
N SER A 171 -10.31 -18.35 13.36
CA SER A 171 -9.04 -18.86 12.80
C SER A 171 -8.33 -17.80 11.96
N MET A 172 -9.07 -16.99 11.21
CA MET A 172 -8.54 -15.89 10.44
C MET A 172 -7.90 -14.81 11.34
N SER A 173 -8.60 -14.40 12.41
CA SER A 173 -8.07 -13.44 13.38
C SER A 173 -6.79 -13.94 14.07
N GLN A 174 -6.71 -15.24 14.36
CA GLN A 174 -5.51 -15.87 14.90
C GLN A 174 -4.35 -15.89 13.90
N ASP A 175 -4.64 -16.12 12.62
CA ASP A 175 -3.62 -16.14 11.57
C ASP A 175 -3.08 -14.73 11.27
N PHE A 176 -3.95 -13.68 11.25
CA PHE A 176 -3.51 -12.28 11.24
C PHE A 176 -2.61 -11.96 12.42
N ALA A 177 -2.97 -12.40 13.62
CA ALA A 177 -2.17 -12.18 14.82
C ALA A 177 -0.79 -12.87 14.74
N ALA A 178 -0.75 -14.08 14.20
CA ALA A 178 0.51 -14.80 13.98
C ALA A 178 1.43 -14.10 12.96
N ALA A 179 0.86 -13.60 11.85
CA ALA A 179 1.62 -12.81 10.87
C ALA A 179 2.10 -11.47 11.48
N ALA A 180 1.29 -10.84 12.32
CA ALA A 180 1.64 -9.62 13.03
C ALA A 180 2.78 -9.83 14.06
N LEU A 181 2.81 -10.98 14.74
CA LEU A 181 3.93 -11.34 15.62
C LEU A 181 5.23 -11.50 14.84
N ILE A 182 5.20 -12.10 13.65
CA ILE A 182 6.36 -12.17 12.76
C ILE A 182 6.88 -10.76 12.44
N ALA A 183 5.98 -9.83 12.07
CA ALA A 183 6.35 -8.45 11.78
C ALA A 183 6.99 -7.75 13.00
N LYS A 184 6.39 -7.88 14.20
CA LYS A 184 6.89 -7.34 15.47
C LYS A 184 8.29 -7.87 15.77
N GLU A 185 8.47 -9.18 15.77
CA GLU A 185 9.75 -9.85 16.09
C GLU A 185 10.87 -9.49 15.09
N SER A 186 10.49 -9.08 13.88
CA SER A 186 11.43 -8.64 12.85
C SER A 186 11.80 -7.16 12.92
N GLY A 187 11.17 -6.38 13.82
CA GLY A 187 11.51 -4.98 14.06
C GLY A 187 10.62 -3.96 13.34
N ALA A 188 9.37 -4.31 12.99
CA ALA A 188 8.39 -3.35 12.53
C ALA A 188 8.12 -2.27 13.58
N ASP A 189 8.07 -1.00 13.18
CA ASP A 189 7.63 0.10 14.04
C ASP A 189 6.10 0.13 14.15
N ILE A 190 5.43 -0.18 13.04
CA ILE A 190 3.96 -0.15 12.91
C ILE A 190 3.54 -1.37 12.08
N ILE A 191 2.37 -1.93 12.37
CA ILE A 191 1.80 -3.04 11.60
C ILE A 191 0.55 -2.58 10.86
N GLU A 192 0.46 -2.88 9.55
CA GLU A 192 -0.72 -2.61 8.72
C GLU A 192 -1.48 -3.91 8.46
N LEU A 193 -2.76 -3.99 8.84
CA LEU A 193 -3.64 -5.10 8.53
C LEU A 193 -4.24 -4.91 7.13
N ASN A 194 -3.85 -5.73 6.16
CA ASN A 194 -4.38 -5.68 4.80
C ASN A 194 -5.74 -6.38 4.73
N LEU A 195 -6.82 -5.65 5.05
CA LEU A 195 -8.18 -6.17 5.00
C LEU A 195 -8.83 -6.08 3.60
N SER A 196 -8.09 -5.61 2.60
CA SER A 196 -8.62 -5.42 1.24
C SER A 196 -8.64 -6.69 0.39
N CYS A 197 -8.08 -7.79 0.87
CA CYS A 197 -8.12 -9.04 0.13
C CYS A 197 -9.50 -9.69 0.20
N PRO A 198 -9.90 -10.43 -0.85
CA PRO A 198 -11.18 -11.13 -0.89
C PRO A 198 -11.34 -12.06 0.31
N ASN A 199 -12.53 -12.05 0.91
CA ASN A 199 -12.88 -12.92 2.02
C ASN A 199 -13.27 -14.32 1.50
N LEU A 200 -12.56 -15.34 1.94
CA LEU A 200 -12.90 -16.73 1.65
C LEU A 200 -14.13 -17.22 2.41
N LEU A 201 -14.57 -16.50 3.46
CA LEU A 201 -15.72 -16.87 4.29
C LEU A 201 -17.08 -16.56 3.65
N LYS A 202 -17.14 -15.58 2.73
CA LYS A 202 -18.37 -15.18 2.03
C LYS A 202 -18.04 -14.69 0.63
N SER A 203 -18.53 -15.34 -0.39
CA SER A 203 -18.67 -14.88 -1.79
C SER A 203 -17.57 -13.95 -2.38
N GLY A 204 -16.34 -13.96 -1.88
CA GLY A 204 -15.24 -13.16 -2.43
C GLY A 204 -15.23 -11.67 -2.07
N GLU A 205 -16.06 -11.23 -1.13
CA GLU A 205 -16.05 -9.82 -0.68
C GLU A 205 -14.84 -9.52 0.20
N PRO A 206 -14.26 -8.30 0.12
CA PRO A 206 -13.18 -7.86 1.00
C PRO A 206 -13.57 -7.88 2.48
N LEU A 207 -12.62 -8.21 3.37
CA LEU A 207 -12.86 -8.29 4.81
C LEU A 207 -13.35 -6.96 5.41
N TYR A 208 -12.89 -5.84 4.88
CA TYR A 208 -13.30 -4.52 5.37
C TYR A 208 -14.78 -4.17 5.10
N TRP A 209 -15.48 -4.95 4.27
CA TRP A 209 -16.92 -4.76 4.07
C TRP A 209 -17.77 -5.31 5.22
N ASN A 210 -17.14 -5.84 6.26
CA ASN A 210 -17.82 -6.30 7.46
C ASN A 210 -17.16 -5.70 8.71
N ALA A 211 -17.87 -4.78 9.38
CA ALA A 211 -17.36 -4.08 10.56
C ALA A 211 -17.05 -5.02 11.74
N GLU A 212 -17.76 -6.15 11.87
CA GLU A 212 -17.48 -7.17 12.87
C GLU A 212 -16.16 -7.88 12.58
N CYS A 213 -15.90 -8.24 11.31
CA CYS A 213 -14.61 -8.80 10.90
C CYS A 213 -13.46 -7.83 11.20
N VAL A 214 -13.63 -6.54 10.88
CA VAL A 214 -12.65 -5.51 11.19
C VAL A 214 -12.39 -5.44 12.69
N TYR A 215 -13.46 -5.42 13.50
CA TYR A 215 -13.34 -5.36 14.96
C TYR A 215 -12.62 -6.58 15.53
N GLU A 216 -13.05 -7.79 15.23
CA GLU A 216 -12.51 -9.01 15.83
C GLU A 216 -11.06 -9.28 15.38
N ILE A 217 -10.73 -9.09 14.09
CA ILE A 217 -9.35 -9.23 13.61
C ILE A 217 -8.45 -8.22 14.29
N THR A 218 -8.84 -6.94 14.30
CA THR A 218 -8.03 -5.87 14.88
C THR A 218 -7.81 -6.09 16.38
N LYS A 219 -8.86 -6.37 17.13
CA LYS A 219 -8.82 -6.64 18.57
C LYS A 219 -7.87 -7.80 18.89
N GLN A 220 -7.97 -8.90 18.14
CA GLN A 220 -7.09 -10.07 18.33
C GLN A 220 -5.62 -9.71 18.07
N VAL A 221 -5.33 -8.94 17.00
CA VAL A 221 -3.96 -8.51 16.69
C VAL A 221 -3.44 -7.55 17.74
N VAL A 222 -4.19 -6.50 18.09
CA VAL A 222 -3.80 -5.53 19.15
C VAL A 222 -3.44 -6.26 20.45
N LYS A 223 -4.27 -7.23 20.86
CA LYS A 223 -3.98 -8.06 22.04
C LYS A 223 -2.68 -8.85 21.91
N SER A 224 -2.36 -9.34 20.71
CA SER A 224 -1.19 -10.22 20.49
C SER A 224 0.12 -9.45 20.40
N VAL A 225 0.12 -8.24 19.81
CA VAL A 225 1.35 -7.46 19.61
C VAL A 225 1.55 -6.34 20.64
N ALA A 226 0.58 -6.11 21.51
CA ALA A 226 0.58 -5.17 22.62
C ALA A 226 0.91 -3.71 22.21
N ASP A 227 2.17 -3.32 22.31
CA ASP A 227 2.69 -1.96 22.23
C ASP A 227 2.96 -1.45 20.81
N ILE A 228 2.80 -2.31 19.78
CA ILE A 228 2.98 -1.90 18.37
C ILE A 228 1.69 -1.26 17.83
N PRO A 229 1.73 -0.04 17.29
CA PRO A 229 0.57 0.59 16.68
C PRO A 229 0.05 -0.21 15.47
N ILE A 230 -1.28 -0.31 15.37
CA ILE A 230 -1.97 -1.04 14.30
C ILE A 230 -2.68 -0.07 13.37
N LEU A 231 -2.40 -0.19 12.07
CA LEU A 231 -3.14 0.45 10.98
C LEU A 231 -4.04 -0.57 10.30
N ILE A 232 -5.13 -0.09 9.72
CA ILE A 232 -6.03 -0.91 8.90
C ILE A 232 -6.01 -0.41 7.46
N LYS A 233 -5.67 -1.29 6.51
CA LYS A 233 -5.71 -0.95 5.09
C LYS A 233 -7.03 -1.33 4.46
N LEU A 234 -7.64 -0.33 3.84
CA LEU A 234 -8.95 -0.40 3.21
C LEU A 234 -8.86 -0.21 1.69
N GLY A 235 -9.82 -0.77 0.99
CA GLY A 235 -10.10 -0.42 -0.40
C GLY A 235 -11.04 0.78 -0.52
N LEU A 236 -11.48 1.06 -1.75
CA LEU A 236 -12.44 2.12 -2.02
C LEU A 236 -13.81 1.79 -1.43
N MET A 237 -14.42 2.76 -0.76
CA MET A 237 -15.77 2.67 -0.23
C MET A 237 -16.62 3.85 -0.68
N ARG A 238 -17.82 3.54 -1.19
CA ARG A 238 -18.76 4.55 -1.69
C ARG A 238 -19.61 5.14 -0.57
N GLU A 239 -20.15 4.26 0.29
CA GLU A 239 -21.21 4.60 1.22
C GLU A 239 -20.66 5.14 2.54
N ARG A 240 -21.11 6.34 2.89
CA ARG A 240 -20.64 7.06 4.07
C ARG A 240 -21.02 6.36 5.38
N ASP A 241 -22.25 5.83 5.47
CA ASP A 241 -22.73 5.19 6.70
C ASP A 241 -21.96 3.90 7.01
N PHE A 242 -21.59 3.18 5.97
CA PHE A 242 -20.79 1.98 6.13
C PHE A 242 -19.36 2.33 6.56
N LEU A 243 -18.77 3.34 5.93
CA LEU A 243 -17.46 3.86 6.30
C LEU A 243 -17.42 4.33 7.76
N HIS A 244 -18.47 5.01 8.21
CA HIS A 244 -18.63 5.41 9.61
C HIS A 244 -18.62 4.20 10.56
N LYS A 245 -19.45 3.19 10.31
CA LYS A 245 -19.49 1.95 11.13
C LYS A 245 -18.13 1.26 11.19
N LEU A 246 -17.42 1.23 10.07
CA LEU A 246 -16.11 0.61 9.98
C LEU A 246 -15.06 1.37 10.81
N LEU A 247 -15.00 2.72 10.72
CA LEU A 247 -14.07 3.52 11.52
C LEU A 247 -14.34 3.36 13.01
N MET A 248 -15.61 3.38 13.41
CA MET A 248 -15.99 3.14 14.80
C MET A 248 -15.56 1.76 15.29
N ALA A 249 -15.73 0.71 14.48
CA ALA A 249 -15.28 -0.65 14.81
C ALA A 249 -13.77 -0.74 14.94
N ALA A 250 -13.03 -0.13 14.01
CA ALA A 250 -11.57 -0.07 14.01
C ALA A 250 -11.03 0.62 15.26
N ALA A 251 -11.52 1.83 15.57
CA ALA A 251 -11.09 2.60 16.74
C ALA A 251 -11.40 1.86 18.05
N ARG A 252 -12.61 1.31 18.18
CA ARG A 252 -13.00 0.51 19.37
C ARG A 252 -12.16 -0.75 19.55
N ALA A 253 -11.66 -1.33 18.47
CA ALA A 253 -10.77 -2.50 18.50
C ALA A 253 -9.31 -2.13 18.85
N GLY A 254 -8.98 -0.84 18.92
CA GLY A 254 -7.65 -0.34 19.25
C GLY A 254 -6.76 -0.03 18.05
N ALA A 255 -7.31 0.08 16.85
CA ALA A 255 -6.56 0.63 15.72
C ALA A 255 -6.10 2.06 16.01
N ARG A 256 -4.93 2.43 15.52
CA ARG A 256 -4.34 3.77 15.69
C ARG A 256 -4.36 4.58 14.39
N GLY A 257 -4.76 3.96 13.28
CA GLY A 257 -4.90 4.68 12.02
C GLY A 257 -5.47 3.83 10.90
N ILE A 258 -5.76 4.51 9.79
CA ILE A 258 -6.33 3.93 8.56
C ILE A 258 -5.41 4.26 7.40
N SER A 259 -5.11 3.27 6.56
CA SER A 259 -4.47 3.47 5.27
C SER A 259 -5.45 3.17 4.12
N ALA A 260 -5.64 4.10 3.21
CA ALA A 260 -6.58 3.99 2.09
C ALA A 260 -6.12 4.86 0.90
N ILE A 261 -6.39 4.41 -0.32
CA ILE A 261 -7.11 3.21 -0.72
C ILE A 261 -6.15 2.16 -1.31
N ASN A 262 -6.51 0.88 -1.20
CA ASN A 262 -5.86 -0.15 -2.01
C ASN A 262 -6.29 -0.01 -3.49
N SER A 263 -5.74 -0.84 -4.40
CA SER A 263 -6.19 -0.90 -5.79
C SER A 263 -7.70 -1.13 -5.88
N ILE A 264 -8.32 -0.60 -6.94
CA ILE A 264 -9.75 -0.73 -7.18
C ILE A 264 -10.00 -2.00 -7.98
N SER A 265 -10.85 -2.89 -7.51
CA SER A 265 -11.24 -4.11 -8.22
C SER A 265 -12.14 -3.75 -9.41
N MET A 266 -11.67 -4.06 -10.62
CA MET A 266 -12.41 -3.83 -11.88
C MET A 266 -12.25 -5.02 -12.81
N ARG A 267 -13.14 -5.16 -13.79
CA ARG A 267 -12.99 -6.14 -14.86
C ARG A 267 -11.83 -5.73 -15.76
N VAL A 268 -10.82 -6.61 -15.90
CA VAL A 268 -9.64 -6.36 -16.74
C VAL A 268 -9.58 -7.38 -17.85
N LEU A 269 -9.70 -6.91 -19.08
CA LEU A 269 -9.86 -7.72 -20.27
C LEU A 269 -8.80 -7.38 -21.31
N ASP A 270 -8.48 -8.35 -22.17
CA ASP A 270 -7.71 -8.13 -23.39
C ASP A 270 -8.59 -7.56 -24.53
N ARG A 271 -8.01 -7.38 -25.70
CA ARG A 271 -8.72 -6.89 -26.89
C ARG A 271 -9.81 -7.84 -27.41
N MET A 272 -9.71 -9.13 -27.08
CA MET A 272 -10.71 -10.15 -27.40
C MET A 272 -11.79 -10.28 -26.33
N LYS A 273 -11.75 -9.38 -25.31
CA LYS A 273 -12.65 -9.38 -24.15
C LYS A 273 -12.49 -10.61 -23.23
N LEU A 274 -11.31 -11.22 -23.24
CA LEU A 274 -10.98 -12.33 -22.36
C LEU A 274 -10.24 -11.84 -21.10
N PRO A 275 -10.37 -12.53 -19.95
CA PRO A 275 -9.64 -12.20 -18.73
C PRO A 275 -8.13 -12.32 -18.93
N VAL A 276 -7.36 -11.34 -18.44
CA VAL A 276 -5.90 -11.28 -18.62
C VAL A 276 -5.13 -12.11 -17.58
N PHE A 277 -5.72 -12.29 -16.40
CA PHE A 277 -5.10 -13.01 -15.29
C PHE A 277 -5.69 -14.42 -15.12
N GLY A 278 -5.62 -15.24 -16.18
CA GLY A 278 -6.21 -16.57 -16.19
C GLY A 278 -7.74 -16.49 -16.09
N GLN A 279 -8.35 -17.19 -15.14
CA GLN A 279 -9.81 -17.19 -14.96
C GLN A 279 -10.33 -15.98 -14.15
N ARG A 280 -9.46 -15.11 -13.63
CA ARG A 280 -9.85 -13.97 -12.81
C ARG A 280 -10.29 -12.80 -13.68
N ILE A 281 -11.59 -12.55 -13.71
CA ILE A 281 -12.19 -11.45 -14.45
C ILE A 281 -11.89 -10.10 -13.76
N TYR A 282 -11.89 -10.09 -12.42
CA TYR A 282 -11.61 -8.90 -11.62
C TYR A 282 -10.19 -8.89 -11.09
N SER A 283 -9.54 -7.73 -11.17
CA SER A 283 -8.22 -7.51 -10.59
C SER A 283 -8.02 -6.04 -10.20
N GLY A 284 -6.98 -5.79 -9.42
CA GLY A 284 -6.73 -4.46 -8.86
C GLY A 284 -6.20 -3.47 -9.87
N VAL A 285 -6.96 -2.43 -10.16
CA VAL A 285 -6.53 -1.27 -10.96
C VAL A 285 -5.87 -0.24 -10.05
N SER A 286 -4.72 0.28 -10.47
CA SER A 286 -3.92 1.25 -9.72
C SER A 286 -3.17 2.23 -10.64
N GLY A 287 -2.49 3.20 -10.04
CA GLY A 287 -1.83 4.29 -10.76
C GLY A 287 -2.75 5.50 -10.96
N TYR A 288 -2.41 6.34 -11.92
CA TYR A 288 -3.09 7.60 -12.19
C TYR A 288 -4.63 7.56 -12.15
N PRO A 289 -5.30 6.57 -12.79
CA PRO A 289 -6.75 6.60 -12.92
C PRO A 289 -7.51 6.64 -11.59
N ILE A 290 -6.98 6.05 -10.53
CA ILE A 290 -7.70 5.91 -9.26
C ILE A 290 -7.58 7.15 -8.35
N ARG A 291 -6.76 8.17 -8.71
CA ARG A 291 -6.41 9.29 -7.81
C ARG A 291 -7.62 10.08 -7.34
N LYS A 292 -8.51 10.48 -8.24
CA LYS A 292 -9.72 11.25 -7.89
C LYS A 292 -10.55 10.54 -6.81
N LEU A 293 -10.81 9.26 -7.02
CA LEU A 293 -11.59 8.45 -6.08
C LEU A 293 -10.85 8.23 -4.75
N ALA A 294 -9.53 8.11 -4.79
CA ALA A 294 -8.70 8.01 -3.60
C ALA A 294 -8.77 9.29 -2.75
N VAL A 295 -8.57 10.46 -3.35
CA VAL A 295 -8.66 11.76 -2.66
C VAL A 295 -10.04 11.95 -2.04
N GLN A 296 -11.14 11.67 -2.78
CA GLN A 296 -12.50 11.74 -2.26
C GLN A 296 -12.75 10.75 -1.10
N CYS A 297 -12.13 9.57 -1.13
CA CYS A 297 -12.25 8.61 -0.04
C CYS A 297 -11.55 9.13 1.21
N ILE A 298 -10.34 9.69 1.08
CA ILE A 298 -9.59 10.27 2.20
C ILE A 298 -10.34 11.46 2.82
N GLU A 299 -10.94 12.33 2.02
CA GLU A 299 -11.76 13.43 2.51
C GLU A 299 -12.92 12.94 3.39
N LYS A 300 -13.62 11.88 2.95
CA LYS A 300 -14.70 11.27 3.75
C LYS A 300 -14.17 10.66 5.06
N LEU A 301 -13.04 9.97 5.01
CA LEU A 301 -12.39 9.38 6.19
C LEU A 301 -11.98 10.46 7.19
N ALA A 302 -11.31 11.51 6.74
CA ALA A 302 -10.87 12.64 7.57
C ALA A 302 -12.07 13.35 8.24
N HIS A 303 -13.13 13.58 7.47
CA HIS A 303 -14.35 14.20 8.00
C HIS A 303 -15.01 13.35 9.12
N ILE A 304 -15.12 12.02 8.92
CA ILE A 304 -15.69 11.12 9.94
C ILE A 304 -14.78 11.07 11.17
N ASN A 305 -13.47 10.90 10.96
CA ASN A 305 -12.47 10.86 12.03
C ASN A 305 -12.53 12.12 12.92
N GLN A 306 -12.60 13.30 12.31
CA GLN A 306 -12.72 14.58 13.01
C GLN A 306 -14.06 14.69 13.76
N LYS A 307 -15.18 14.39 13.07
CA LYS A 307 -16.53 14.51 13.63
C LYS A 307 -16.72 13.61 14.86
N GLU A 308 -16.26 12.37 14.78
CA GLU A 308 -16.41 11.36 15.82
C GLU A 308 -15.26 11.41 16.85
N LYS A 309 -14.24 12.26 16.64
CA LYS A 309 -13.06 12.41 17.50
C LYS A 309 -12.34 11.08 17.77
N LEU A 310 -12.09 10.31 16.70
CA LEU A 310 -11.52 8.96 16.83
C LEU A 310 -10.01 8.96 17.04
N ASP A 311 -9.33 10.08 16.79
CA ASP A 311 -7.87 10.24 16.90
C ASP A 311 -7.08 9.19 16.07
N LEU A 312 -7.59 8.86 14.90
CA LEU A 312 -6.94 7.94 13.97
C LEU A 312 -6.02 8.71 13.01
N VAL A 313 -4.79 8.24 12.86
CA VAL A 313 -3.89 8.75 11.81
C VAL A 313 -4.37 8.26 10.44
N ILE A 314 -4.43 9.14 9.43
CA ILE A 314 -4.90 8.82 8.10
C ILE A 314 -3.73 8.82 7.11
N LEU A 315 -3.46 7.63 6.54
CA LEU A 315 -2.48 7.44 5.49
C LEU A 315 -3.21 7.36 4.14
N GLY A 316 -3.09 8.42 3.34
CA GLY A 316 -3.72 8.51 2.02
C GLY A 316 -2.84 7.91 0.92
N MET A 317 -3.43 7.10 0.04
CA MET A 317 -2.75 6.55 -1.13
C MET A 317 -3.70 6.27 -2.29
N GLY A 318 -3.15 6.26 -3.50
CA GLY A 318 -3.87 5.95 -4.73
C GLY A 318 -3.63 6.99 -5.83
N GLY A 319 -2.89 6.62 -6.86
CA GLY A 319 -2.64 7.47 -8.03
C GLY A 319 -1.67 8.61 -7.84
N ILE A 320 -0.84 8.61 -6.79
CA ILE A 320 0.27 9.55 -6.62
C ILE A 320 1.39 9.17 -7.59
N THR A 321 1.52 9.91 -8.70
CA THR A 321 2.48 9.69 -9.79
C THR A 321 3.38 10.90 -10.05
N LEU A 322 3.02 12.07 -9.51
CA LEU A 322 3.80 13.31 -9.55
C LEU A 322 3.97 13.88 -8.13
N PRO A 323 5.01 14.68 -7.89
CA PRO A 323 5.28 15.27 -6.57
C PRO A 323 4.10 16.09 -6.00
N GLU A 324 3.42 16.88 -6.82
CA GLU A 324 2.29 17.72 -6.42
C GLU A 324 1.08 16.90 -5.96
N HIS A 325 0.95 15.64 -6.39
CA HIS A 325 -0.16 14.78 -5.98
C HIS A 325 -0.12 14.43 -4.49
N PHE A 326 1.02 14.47 -3.82
CA PHE A 326 1.08 14.31 -2.36
C PHE A 326 0.26 15.39 -1.64
N ASN A 327 0.32 16.64 -2.14
CA ASN A 327 -0.40 17.76 -1.55
C ASN A 327 -1.92 17.63 -1.70
N GLU A 328 -2.42 16.97 -2.76
CA GLU A 328 -3.85 16.70 -2.91
C GLU A 328 -4.40 15.91 -1.71
N PHE A 329 -3.64 14.92 -1.22
CA PHE A 329 -4.01 14.12 -0.05
C PHE A 329 -3.90 14.91 1.25
N PHE A 330 -2.85 15.71 1.42
CA PHE A 330 -2.71 16.57 2.60
C PHE A 330 -3.85 17.60 2.71
N ASN A 331 -4.26 18.18 1.59
CA ASN A 331 -5.31 19.18 1.53
C ASN A 331 -6.69 18.64 1.93
N VAL A 332 -6.92 17.34 1.83
CA VAL A 332 -8.18 16.69 2.24
C VAL A 332 -8.07 15.97 3.59
N GLY A 333 -6.98 16.16 4.33
CA GLY A 333 -6.84 15.72 5.71
C GLY A 333 -6.07 14.41 5.91
N ALA A 334 -5.27 13.96 4.93
CA ALA A 334 -4.31 12.90 5.20
C ALA A 334 -3.14 13.42 6.06
N ASP A 335 -2.75 12.65 7.07
CA ASP A 335 -1.55 12.92 7.87
C ASP A 335 -0.28 12.52 7.10
N ILE A 336 -0.36 11.41 6.38
CA ILE A 336 0.71 10.82 5.57
C ILE A 336 0.17 10.57 4.15
N ALA A 337 1.01 10.74 3.13
CA ALA A 337 0.65 10.38 1.76
C ALA A 337 1.67 9.37 1.18
N LEU A 338 1.17 8.26 0.63
CA LEU A 338 1.98 7.13 0.17
C LEU A 338 1.81 6.90 -1.33
N SER A 339 2.91 6.71 -2.05
CA SER A 339 2.92 6.27 -3.44
C SER A 339 3.16 4.76 -3.54
N ALA A 340 2.58 4.10 -4.54
CA ALA A 340 2.86 2.72 -4.94
C ALA A 340 3.28 2.69 -6.41
N THR A 341 2.32 2.67 -7.33
CA THR A 341 2.58 2.59 -8.78
C THR A 341 3.49 3.71 -9.27
N GLY A 342 3.26 4.96 -8.81
CA GLY A 342 4.08 6.10 -9.22
C GLY A 342 5.57 5.91 -8.90
N MET A 343 5.90 5.47 -7.70
CA MET A 343 7.29 5.25 -7.31
C MET A 343 7.95 4.05 -8.01
N MET A 344 7.16 3.05 -8.43
CA MET A 344 7.71 1.92 -9.19
C MET A 344 8.29 2.36 -10.54
N TRP A 345 7.64 3.31 -11.19
CA TRP A 345 8.07 3.88 -12.49
C TRP A 345 8.90 5.15 -12.36
N ASN A 346 8.75 5.89 -11.25
CA ASN A 346 9.57 7.04 -10.90
C ASN A 346 10.09 6.94 -9.47
N PRO A 347 11.18 6.22 -9.21
CA PRO A 347 11.73 6.05 -7.87
C PRO A 347 12.24 7.38 -7.28
N TYR A 348 12.48 8.39 -8.11
CA TYR A 348 12.90 9.76 -7.67
C TYR A 348 11.72 10.64 -7.20
N LEU A 349 10.52 10.12 -7.14
CA LEU A 349 9.31 10.89 -6.82
C LEU A 349 9.43 11.63 -5.48
N ALA A 350 9.95 10.97 -4.44
CA ALA A 350 10.19 11.62 -3.15
C ALA A 350 11.29 12.69 -3.21
N TYR A 351 12.38 12.40 -3.89
CA TYR A 351 13.46 13.39 -4.11
C TYR A 351 12.93 14.64 -4.82
N GLN A 352 12.14 14.46 -5.87
CA GLN A 352 11.52 15.56 -6.62
C GLN A 352 10.58 16.39 -5.73
N PHE A 353 9.76 15.74 -4.89
CA PHE A 353 8.90 16.39 -3.92
C PHE A 353 9.72 17.28 -2.96
N HIS A 354 10.79 16.75 -2.38
CA HIS A 354 11.66 17.53 -1.49
C HIS A 354 12.35 18.70 -2.17
N GLN A 355 12.65 18.62 -3.46
CA GLN A 355 13.22 19.75 -4.21
C GLN A 355 12.18 20.86 -4.39
N GLN A 356 10.93 20.53 -4.72
CA GLN A 356 9.84 21.51 -4.88
C GLN A 356 9.52 22.25 -3.57
N MET A 357 9.60 21.56 -2.41
CA MET A 357 9.34 22.17 -1.10
C MET A 357 10.43 23.14 -0.64
N ARG A 358 11.55 23.25 -1.36
CA ARG A 358 12.67 24.17 -1.06
C ARG A 358 12.69 25.38 -1.98
N SER A 359 12.09 25.26 -3.18
CA SER A 359 11.90 26.36 -4.12
C SER A 359 10.74 27.25 -3.68
#